data_d65c07f7644ca79be0e79afc040b60d5
#
_entry.id   d65c07f7644ca79be0e79afc040b60d5
#
_cell.length_a   1.000
_cell.length_b   1.000
_cell.length_c   1.000
_cell.angle_alpha   90.00
_cell.angle_beta   90.00
_cell.angle_gamma   90.00
#
_symmetry.space_group_name_H-M   'P 1'
#
loop_
_entity.id
_entity.type
_entity.pdbx_description
1 polymer ?
#
loop_
_entity_poly.entity_id
_entity_poly.type
_entity_poly.pdbx_seq_one_letter_code
_entity_poly.pdbx_strand_id
1 'polypeptide(L)'
;MRIDLISEHADPLAAIGGADSGGQNVHVAALAIELAQRGHEVVVHTRRSAPGQPRSVPLADGARVEYITAGPAAQVPKDELPPYMPAFADELARRWAVRPPDVAHAHFWMSGRAALLAARGLPVVQTFHALGTVKRRWQGRADTSPPGRIAVETQIGRRAAAVVATCADEVTELRAMGVPDHRVSIVPCGVDLGHFTPKARRRGRARPCGC
;
A
#
# COMPACT_ATOMS: atom_id res chain seq x y z
N MET A 1 15.88 -13.04 -0.08
CA MET A 1 14.45 -13.40 -0.27
C MET A 1 13.89 -12.61 -1.42
N ARG A 2 12.87 -13.15 -2.09
CA ARG A 2 12.05 -12.38 -3.02
C ARG A 2 10.77 -11.90 -2.32
N ILE A 3 10.52 -10.60 -2.35
CA ILE A 3 9.39 -9.94 -1.72
C ILE A 3 8.57 -9.23 -2.80
N ASP A 4 7.29 -9.59 -2.93
CA ASP A 4 6.39 -8.90 -3.83
C ASP A 4 5.50 -7.95 -3.01
N LEU A 5 5.58 -6.64 -3.28
CA LEU A 5 4.70 -5.62 -2.71
C LEU A 5 3.53 -5.38 -3.67
N ILE A 6 2.32 -5.38 -3.16
CA ILE A 6 1.11 -5.18 -3.97
C ILE A 6 0.48 -3.84 -3.58
N SER A 7 0.41 -2.92 -4.54
CA SER A 7 -0.12 -1.56 -4.36
C SER A 7 -0.89 -1.16 -5.62
N GLU A 8 -2.12 -1.65 -5.74
CA GLU A 8 -2.88 -1.63 -7.00
C GLU A 8 -3.16 -0.23 -7.55
N HIS A 9 -3.39 0.79 -6.69
CA HIS A 9 -3.70 2.16 -7.11
C HIS A 9 -2.58 3.16 -6.80
N ALA A 10 -1.71 2.88 -5.83
CA ALA A 10 -0.66 3.79 -5.40
C ALA A 10 0.68 3.39 -6.05
N ASP A 11 0.88 3.88 -7.28
CA ASP A 11 2.12 3.66 -8.04
C ASP A 11 3.31 4.34 -7.35
N PRO A 12 4.36 3.61 -6.94
CA PRO A 12 5.52 4.18 -6.27
C PRO A 12 6.33 5.16 -7.13
N LEU A 13 6.13 5.15 -8.46
CA LEU A 13 6.76 6.07 -9.40
C LEU A 13 5.87 7.29 -9.74
N ALA A 14 4.65 7.37 -9.20
CA ALA A 14 3.77 8.50 -9.45
C ALA A 14 4.33 9.80 -8.83
N ALA A 15 4.18 10.90 -9.55
CA ALA A 15 4.55 12.22 -9.03
C ALA A 15 3.71 12.57 -7.79
N ILE A 16 4.36 13.08 -6.74
CA ILE A 16 3.70 13.52 -5.52
C ILE A 16 2.76 14.70 -5.85
N GLY A 17 1.52 14.66 -5.35
CA GLY A 17 0.51 15.72 -5.57
C GLY A 17 -0.45 15.47 -6.72
N GLY A 18 -0.35 14.34 -7.43
CA GLY A 18 -1.37 13.88 -8.39
C GLY A 18 -2.63 13.36 -7.70
N ALA A 19 -3.71 13.18 -8.46
CA ALA A 19 -4.92 12.51 -7.99
C ALA A 19 -4.54 11.09 -7.50
N ASP A 20 -4.99 10.71 -6.30
CA ASP A 20 -4.66 9.43 -5.63
C ASP A 20 -3.15 9.21 -5.34
N SER A 21 -2.31 10.24 -5.47
CA SER A 21 -0.89 10.21 -5.13
C SER A 21 -0.69 10.79 -3.73
N GLY A 22 -0.41 9.94 -2.76
CA GLY A 22 -0.35 10.31 -1.35
C GLY A 22 0.69 9.51 -0.55
N GLY A 23 0.51 9.47 0.76
CA GLY A 23 1.44 8.81 1.67
C GLY A 23 1.73 7.34 1.36
N GLN A 24 0.78 6.60 0.79
CA GLN A 24 0.98 5.20 0.42
C GLN A 24 2.02 5.02 -0.70
N ASN A 25 2.02 5.89 -1.71
CA ASN A 25 2.99 5.84 -2.82
C ASN A 25 4.41 5.99 -2.28
N VAL A 26 4.61 7.01 -1.42
CA VAL A 26 5.91 7.29 -0.76
C VAL A 26 6.32 6.13 0.15
N HIS A 27 5.38 5.61 0.95
CA HIS A 27 5.64 4.49 1.85
C HIS A 27 6.07 3.24 1.10
N VAL A 28 5.35 2.87 0.04
CA VAL A 28 5.65 1.66 -0.75
C VAL A 28 6.99 1.80 -1.48
N ALA A 29 7.27 2.99 -2.05
CA ALA A 29 8.56 3.27 -2.69
C ALA A 29 9.71 3.15 -1.69
N ALA A 30 9.63 3.82 -0.55
CA ALA A 30 10.66 3.79 0.48
C ALA A 30 10.88 2.37 1.02
N LEU A 31 9.79 1.63 1.31
CA LEU A 31 9.87 0.26 1.77
C LEU A 31 10.55 -0.66 0.75
N ALA A 32 10.21 -0.52 -0.54
CA ALA A 32 10.81 -1.32 -1.61
C ALA A 32 12.32 -1.07 -1.71
N ILE A 33 12.75 0.20 -1.68
CA ILE A 33 14.15 0.59 -1.74
C ILE A 33 14.93 0.06 -0.53
N GLU A 34 14.38 0.25 0.68
CA GLU A 34 15.01 -0.18 1.92
C GLU A 34 15.16 -1.72 2.03
N LEU A 35 14.16 -2.47 1.55
CA LEU A 35 14.26 -3.93 1.49
C LEU A 35 15.30 -4.38 0.47
N ALA A 36 15.38 -3.73 -0.68
CA ALA A 36 16.39 -4.02 -1.70
C ALA A 36 17.80 -3.73 -1.21
N GLN A 37 18.02 -2.61 -0.50
CA GLN A 37 19.31 -2.29 0.13
C GLN A 37 19.75 -3.32 1.18
N ARG A 38 18.79 -4.06 1.76
CA ARG A 38 19.06 -5.19 2.68
C ARG A 38 19.32 -6.51 1.96
N GLY A 39 19.47 -6.49 0.64
CA GLY A 39 19.79 -7.66 -0.18
C GLY A 39 18.59 -8.52 -0.56
N HIS A 40 17.37 -7.98 -0.50
CA HIS A 40 16.18 -8.67 -1.00
C HIS A 40 15.93 -8.30 -2.47
N GLU A 41 15.38 -9.23 -3.25
CA GLU A 41 14.78 -8.90 -4.54
C GLU A 41 13.36 -8.42 -4.29
N VAL A 42 13.03 -7.20 -4.74
CA VAL A 42 11.72 -6.59 -4.49
C VAL A 42 11.00 -6.27 -5.79
N VAL A 43 9.76 -6.71 -5.89
CA VAL A 43 8.88 -6.39 -7.03
C VAL A 43 7.63 -5.69 -6.51
N VAL A 44 7.39 -4.47 -6.97
CA VAL A 44 6.13 -3.77 -6.67
C VAL A 44 5.16 -3.99 -7.82
N HIS A 45 4.02 -4.60 -7.53
CA HIS A 45 2.94 -4.79 -8.50
C HIS A 45 1.91 -3.68 -8.36
N THR A 46 1.69 -2.93 -9.43
CA THR A 46 0.68 -1.87 -9.49
C THR A 46 -0.15 -1.97 -10.78
N ARG A 47 -1.32 -1.36 -10.80
CA ARG A 47 -2.18 -1.39 -11.99
C ARG A 47 -1.66 -0.42 -13.06
N ARG A 48 -1.71 -0.86 -14.32
CA ARG A 48 -1.44 0.01 -15.46
C ARG A 48 -2.48 1.12 -15.53
N SER A 49 -2.04 2.36 -15.54
CA SER A 49 -2.89 3.56 -15.56
C SER A 49 -2.71 4.44 -16.81
N ALA A 50 -1.85 4.03 -17.75
CA ALA A 50 -1.68 4.69 -19.05
C ALA A 50 -1.30 3.67 -20.14
N PRO A 51 -1.72 3.87 -21.41
CA PRO A 51 -1.45 2.93 -22.51
C PRO A 51 0.04 2.69 -22.76
N GLY A 52 0.86 3.74 -22.65
CA GLY A 52 2.30 3.70 -22.93
C GLY A 52 3.19 3.21 -21.78
N GLN A 53 2.62 2.86 -20.61
CA GLN A 53 3.45 2.36 -19.51
C GLN A 53 4.13 1.04 -19.90
N PRO A 54 5.46 0.91 -19.68
CA PRO A 54 6.20 -0.33 -19.94
C PRO A 54 5.71 -1.43 -18.99
N ARG A 55 6.04 -2.69 -19.31
CA ARG A 55 5.69 -3.81 -18.42
C ARG A 55 6.40 -3.72 -17.08
N SER A 56 7.64 -3.26 -17.06
CA SER A 56 8.47 -3.16 -15.87
C SER A 56 9.38 -1.93 -15.94
N VAL A 57 9.59 -1.29 -14.79
CA VAL A 57 10.50 -0.13 -14.64
C VAL A 57 11.38 -0.35 -13.41
N PRO A 58 12.70 -0.15 -13.50
CA PRO A 58 13.56 -0.16 -12.32
C PRO A 58 13.13 0.94 -11.32
N LEU A 59 13.15 0.62 -10.03
CA LEU A 59 12.92 1.58 -8.94
C LEU A 59 14.23 1.90 -8.22
N ALA A 60 15.04 0.87 -7.97
CA ALA A 60 16.39 0.94 -7.41
C ALA A 60 17.11 -0.38 -7.74
N ASP A 61 18.41 -0.48 -7.40
CA ASP A 61 19.12 -1.74 -7.47
C ASP A 61 18.42 -2.78 -6.59
N GLY A 62 18.05 -3.92 -7.18
CA GLY A 62 17.29 -4.97 -6.49
C GLY A 62 15.78 -4.72 -6.38
N ALA A 63 15.26 -3.56 -6.78
CA ALA A 63 13.83 -3.23 -6.76
C ALA A 63 13.31 -2.77 -8.12
N ARG A 64 12.11 -3.22 -8.50
CA ARG A 64 11.41 -2.81 -9.73
C ARG A 64 9.90 -2.70 -9.53
N VAL A 65 9.27 -1.90 -10.37
CA VAL A 65 7.82 -1.81 -10.48
C VAL A 65 7.37 -2.62 -11.69
N GLU A 66 6.37 -3.45 -11.53
CA GLU A 66 5.72 -4.20 -12.59
C GLU A 66 4.25 -3.79 -12.73
N TYR A 67 3.89 -3.34 -13.93
CA TYR A 67 2.54 -2.91 -14.24
C TYR A 67 1.66 -4.09 -14.65
N ILE A 68 0.50 -4.19 -14.01
CA ILE A 68 -0.53 -5.20 -14.29
C ILE A 68 -1.68 -4.56 -15.05
N THR A 69 -2.08 -5.14 -16.17
CA THR A 69 -3.28 -4.73 -16.89
C THR A 69 -4.50 -5.37 -16.25
N ALA A 70 -5.30 -4.53 -15.60
CA ALA A 70 -6.57 -4.91 -14.99
C ALA A 70 -7.58 -3.77 -15.22
N GLY A 71 -8.53 -3.99 -16.12
CA GLY A 71 -9.40 -2.94 -16.66
C GLY A 71 -8.70 -2.03 -17.67
N PRO A 72 -9.21 -0.80 -17.90
CA PRO A 72 -8.67 0.13 -18.88
C PRO A 72 -7.28 0.62 -18.47
N ALA A 73 -6.38 0.78 -19.46
CA ALA A 73 -5.07 1.41 -19.26
C ALA A 73 -5.23 2.94 -19.20
N ALA A 74 -5.93 3.41 -18.17
CA ALA A 74 -6.27 4.81 -17.92
C ALA A 74 -6.34 5.06 -16.41
N GLN A 75 -6.31 6.32 -16.01
CA GLN A 75 -6.62 6.70 -14.63
C GLN A 75 -8.08 6.34 -14.34
N VAL A 76 -8.30 5.64 -13.23
CA VAL A 76 -9.61 5.24 -12.74
C VAL A 76 -9.70 5.67 -11.28
N PRO A 77 -10.77 6.37 -10.86
CA PRO A 77 -10.95 6.73 -9.46
C PRO A 77 -10.85 5.51 -8.56
N LYS A 78 -10.20 5.65 -7.42
CA LYS A 78 -9.92 4.54 -6.49
C LYS A 78 -11.17 3.74 -6.11
N ASP A 79 -12.29 4.42 -5.85
CA ASP A 79 -13.54 3.77 -5.45
C ASP A 79 -14.23 3.00 -6.59
N GLU A 80 -13.77 3.17 -7.85
CA GLU A 80 -14.23 2.45 -9.04
C GLU A 80 -13.32 1.26 -9.42
N LEU A 81 -12.21 1.04 -8.71
CA LEU A 81 -11.27 -0.05 -8.99
C LEU A 81 -11.73 -1.45 -8.57
N PRO A 82 -12.61 -1.65 -7.57
CA PRO A 82 -12.95 -2.97 -7.07
C PRO A 82 -13.38 -4.00 -8.13
N PRO A 83 -14.11 -3.65 -9.20
CA PRO A 83 -14.48 -4.59 -10.26
C PRO A 83 -13.29 -5.18 -11.03
N TYR A 84 -12.16 -4.50 -11.06
CA TYR A 84 -10.95 -4.94 -11.77
C TYR A 84 -10.03 -5.82 -10.93
N MET A 85 -10.29 -5.96 -9.63
CA MET A 85 -9.42 -6.73 -8.72
C MET A 85 -9.38 -8.23 -9.01
N PRO A 86 -10.43 -8.90 -9.50
CA PRO A 86 -10.31 -10.28 -9.96
C PRO A 86 -9.29 -10.45 -11.09
N ALA A 87 -9.33 -9.61 -12.12
CA ALA A 87 -8.36 -9.65 -13.22
C ALA A 87 -6.93 -9.33 -12.75
N PHE A 88 -6.78 -8.42 -11.78
CA PHE A 88 -5.50 -8.13 -11.15
C PHE A 88 -4.96 -9.36 -10.40
N ALA A 89 -5.81 -10.04 -9.64
CA ALA A 89 -5.48 -11.26 -8.92
C ALA A 89 -5.09 -12.41 -9.85
N ASP A 90 -5.80 -12.60 -10.97
CA ASP A 90 -5.50 -13.63 -11.97
C ASP A 90 -4.12 -13.40 -12.60
N GLU A 91 -3.73 -12.15 -12.87
CA GLU A 91 -2.41 -11.84 -13.38
C GLU A 91 -1.32 -12.06 -12.32
N LEU A 92 -1.55 -11.68 -11.07
CA LEU A 92 -0.65 -12.02 -9.96
C LEU A 92 -0.46 -13.54 -9.87
N ALA A 93 -1.54 -14.32 -9.89
CA ALA A 93 -1.49 -15.77 -9.80
C ALA A 93 -0.67 -16.39 -10.94
N ARG A 94 -0.81 -15.87 -12.18
CA ARG A 94 -0.01 -16.30 -13.32
C ARG A 94 1.48 -16.02 -13.14
N ARG A 95 1.84 -14.83 -12.65
CA ARG A 95 3.23 -14.44 -12.39
C ARG A 95 3.83 -15.29 -11.27
N TRP A 96 3.09 -15.49 -10.19
CA TRP A 96 3.52 -16.31 -9.05
C TRP A 96 3.61 -17.81 -9.36
N ALA A 97 2.81 -18.30 -10.32
CA ALA A 97 2.97 -19.67 -10.80
C ALA A 97 4.31 -19.91 -11.54
N VAL A 98 4.84 -18.87 -12.20
CA VAL A 98 6.14 -18.94 -12.91
C VAL A 98 7.30 -18.64 -11.94
N ARG A 99 7.15 -17.62 -11.10
CA ARG A 99 8.19 -17.19 -10.17
C ARG A 99 7.55 -16.71 -8.87
N PRO A 100 7.30 -17.60 -7.91
CA PRO A 100 6.68 -17.23 -6.65
C PRO A 100 7.61 -16.35 -5.79
N PRO A 101 7.12 -15.35 -5.06
CA PRO A 101 7.87 -14.72 -4.00
C PRO A 101 7.89 -15.59 -2.74
N ASP A 102 8.82 -15.31 -1.83
CA ASP A 102 8.83 -15.91 -0.51
C ASP A 102 7.70 -15.35 0.38
N VAL A 103 7.34 -14.08 0.15
CA VAL A 103 6.24 -13.37 0.83
C VAL A 103 5.63 -12.31 -0.07
N ALA A 104 4.33 -12.13 0.02
CA ALA A 104 3.60 -11.02 -0.59
C ALA A 104 3.15 -10.04 0.51
N HIS A 105 3.44 -8.75 0.35
CA HIS A 105 2.98 -7.72 1.28
C HIS A 105 2.01 -6.78 0.56
N ALA A 106 0.76 -6.84 0.94
CA ALA A 106 -0.31 -6.07 0.33
C ALA A 106 -0.57 -4.76 1.09
N HIS A 107 -0.66 -3.69 0.35
CA HIS A 107 -0.92 -2.34 0.84
C HIS A 107 -2.30 -1.87 0.39
N PHE A 108 -3.17 -1.58 1.35
CA PHE A 108 -4.57 -1.27 1.17
C PHE A 108 -5.46 -2.51 0.95
N TRP A 109 -6.77 -2.38 1.19
CA TRP A 109 -7.69 -3.51 1.19
C TRP A 109 -7.89 -4.20 -0.16
N MET A 110 -7.86 -3.44 -1.27
CA MET A 110 -8.01 -4.00 -2.62
C MET A 110 -6.82 -4.87 -2.99
N SER A 111 -5.60 -4.41 -2.70
CA SER A 111 -4.37 -5.21 -2.83
C SER A 111 -4.42 -6.46 -1.96
N GLY A 112 -4.89 -6.34 -0.71
CA GLY A 112 -5.07 -7.49 0.19
C GLY A 112 -6.02 -8.54 -0.35
N ARG A 113 -7.16 -8.09 -0.90
CA ARG A 113 -8.12 -8.99 -1.56
C ARG A 113 -7.50 -9.69 -2.75
N ALA A 114 -6.84 -8.94 -3.63
CA ALA A 114 -6.22 -9.52 -4.84
C ALA A 114 -5.09 -10.50 -4.47
N ALA A 115 -4.23 -10.14 -3.52
CA ALA A 115 -3.15 -11.01 -3.06
C ALA A 115 -3.67 -12.32 -2.46
N LEU A 116 -4.69 -12.27 -1.61
CA LEU A 116 -5.29 -13.48 -1.02
C LEU A 116 -6.01 -14.38 -2.03
N LEU A 117 -6.55 -13.81 -3.11
CA LEU A 117 -7.13 -14.59 -4.20
C LEU A 117 -6.03 -15.30 -5.03
N ALA A 118 -4.89 -14.64 -5.21
CA ALA A 118 -3.76 -15.15 -6.00
C ALA A 118 -2.86 -16.14 -5.25
N ALA A 119 -2.82 -16.07 -3.92
CA ALA A 119 -1.71 -16.57 -3.09
C ALA A 119 -1.50 -18.09 -3.05
N ARG A 120 -2.49 -18.95 -3.33
CA ARG A 120 -2.37 -20.42 -3.37
C ARG A 120 -1.42 -21.01 -2.31
N GLY A 121 -1.50 -20.55 -1.05
CA GLY A 121 -0.63 -20.98 0.05
C GLY A 121 0.60 -20.12 0.31
N LEU A 122 0.87 -19.11 -0.52
CA LEU A 122 1.89 -18.11 -0.26
C LEU A 122 1.51 -17.23 0.96
N PRO A 123 2.44 -16.94 1.89
CA PRO A 123 2.15 -16.05 3.01
C PRO A 123 1.89 -14.61 2.52
N VAL A 124 0.73 -14.06 2.93
CA VAL A 124 0.35 -12.68 2.64
C VAL A 124 0.40 -11.86 3.92
N VAL A 125 1.19 -10.80 3.90
CA VAL A 125 1.21 -9.74 4.92
C VAL A 125 0.29 -8.61 4.46
N GLN A 126 -0.41 -7.95 5.39
CA GLN A 126 -1.33 -6.85 5.09
C GLN A 126 -0.97 -5.60 5.87
N THR A 127 -0.90 -4.45 5.19
CA THR A 127 -0.98 -3.11 5.79
C THR A 127 -2.19 -2.39 5.20
N PHE A 128 -3.13 -1.94 6.06
CA PHE A 128 -4.38 -1.34 5.55
C PHE A 128 -4.23 0.12 5.16
N HIS A 129 -3.32 0.88 5.76
CA HIS A 129 -3.12 2.33 5.61
C HIS A 129 -4.34 3.18 6.03
N ALA A 130 -5.54 2.72 5.77
CA ALA A 130 -6.79 3.34 6.18
C ALA A 130 -7.88 2.28 6.27
N LEU A 131 -8.46 2.10 7.45
CA LEU A 131 -9.56 1.16 7.69
C LEU A 131 -10.91 1.80 7.35
N GLY A 132 -11.78 1.03 6.72
CA GLY A 132 -13.14 1.44 6.36
C GLY A 132 -14.01 1.74 7.58
N THR A 133 -13.80 1.05 8.71
CA THR A 133 -14.48 1.33 10.00
C THR A 133 -14.18 2.74 10.48
N VAL A 134 -12.91 3.14 10.44
CA VAL A 134 -12.46 4.48 10.84
C VAL A 134 -12.98 5.53 9.86
N LYS A 135 -12.82 5.30 8.54
CA LYS A 135 -13.31 6.24 7.52
C LYS A 135 -14.82 6.48 7.66
N ARG A 136 -15.61 5.44 7.82
CA ARG A 136 -17.08 5.54 7.99
C ARG A 136 -17.46 6.28 9.27
N ARG A 137 -16.75 6.05 10.38
CA ARG A 137 -16.99 6.76 11.65
C ARG A 137 -16.80 8.26 11.50
N TRP A 138 -15.75 8.70 10.78
CA TRP A 138 -15.42 10.12 10.62
C TRP A 138 -16.18 10.82 9.49
N GLN A 139 -16.45 10.12 8.39
CA GLN A 139 -17.09 10.73 7.22
C GLN A 139 -18.61 10.52 7.17
N GLY A 140 -19.14 9.52 7.90
CA GLY A 140 -20.56 9.24 7.92
C GLY A 140 -21.14 9.06 6.52
N ARG A 141 -22.12 9.88 6.16
CA ARG A 141 -22.79 9.85 4.85
C ARG A 141 -21.89 10.32 3.69
N ALA A 142 -20.79 11.01 3.95
CA ALA A 142 -19.83 11.44 2.95
C ALA A 142 -18.81 10.34 2.57
N ASP A 143 -18.86 9.17 3.24
CA ASP A 143 -18.02 8.04 2.88
C ASP A 143 -18.45 7.42 1.54
N THR A 144 -17.62 7.60 0.52
CA THR A 144 -17.80 7.07 -0.85
C THR A 144 -17.34 5.63 -1.02
N SER A 145 -16.81 5.01 0.04
CA SER A 145 -16.30 3.64 -0.03
C SER A 145 -17.40 2.64 -0.41
N PRO A 146 -17.06 1.60 -1.18
CA PRO A 146 -18.03 0.54 -1.53
C PRO A 146 -18.69 -0.08 -0.28
N PRO A 147 -19.99 -0.38 -0.31
CA PRO A 147 -20.73 -0.88 0.87
C PRO A 147 -20.11 -2.12 1.53
N GLY A 148 -19.49 -3.00 0.75
CA GLY A 148 -18.86 -4.25 1.23
C GLY A 148 -17.42 -4.09 1.76
N ARG A 149 -16.82 -2.90 1.75
CA ARG A 149 -15.42 -2.67 2.10
C ARG A 149 -15.06 -3.25 3.47
N ILE A 150 -15.81 -2.93 4.51
CA ILE A 150 -15.53 -3.37 5.90
C ILE A 150 -15.56 -4.90 6.01
N ALA A 151 -16.51 -5.56 5.35
CA ALA A 151 -16.60 -7.03 5.36
C ALA A 151 -15.38 -7.66 4.66
N VAL A 152 -14.93 -7.07 3.56
CA VAL A 152 -13.72 -7.52 2.85
C VAL A 152 -12.47 -7.29 3.69
N GLU A 153 -12.30 -6.12 4.31
CA GLU A 153 -11.19 -5.85 5.23
C GLU A 153 -11.14 -6.83 6.40
N THR A 154 -12.31 -7.15 6.98
CA THR A 154 -12.44 -8.16 8.03
C THR A 154 -11.95 -9.54 7.56
N GLN A 155 -12.36 -9.95 6.36
CA GLN A 155 -11.90 -11.23 5.79
C GLN A 155 -10.39 -11.23 5.53
N ILE A 156 -9.83 -10.13 5.02
CA ILE A 156 -8.39 -9.97 4.78
C ILE A 156 -7.64 -10.11 6.10
N GLY A 157 -8.01 -9.33 7.12
CA GLY A 157 -7.33 -9.35 8.42
C GLY A 157 -7.32 -10.72 9.08
N ARG A 158 -8.42 -11.48 8.95
CA ARG A 158 -8.52 -12.84 9.50
C ARG A 158 -7.76 -13.89 8.69
N ARG A 159 -7.52 -13.68 7.42
CA ARG A 159 -6.88 -14.65 6.51
C ARG A 159 -5.41 -14.36 6.26
N ALA A 160 -4.97 -13.12 6.39
CA ALA A 160 -3.57 -12.74 6.24
C ALA A 160 -2.68 -13.51 7.23
N ALA A 161 -1.48 -13.88 6.78
CA ALA A 161 -0.50 -14.53 7.64
C ALA A 161 -0.02 -13.59 8.76
N ALA A 162 0.09 -12.29 8.45
CA ALA A 162 0.36 -11.24 9.41
C ALA A 162 -0.29 -9.92 8.97
N VAL A 163 -0.57 -9.04 9.92
CA VAL A 163 -1.05 -7.68 9.69
C VAL A 163 -0.07 -6.70 10.34
N VAL A 164 0.40 -5.75 9.55
CA VAL A 164 1.24 -4.65 10.03
C VAL A 164 0.36 -3.44 10.29
N ALA A 165 0.16 -3.11 11.56
CA ALA A 165 -0.51 -1.90 12.01
C ALA A 165 0.50 -0.75 12.11
N THR A 166 0.10 0.46 11.73
CA THR A 166 0.97 1.64 11.77
C THR A 166 0.95 2.35 13.12
N CYS A 167 -0.04 2.07 13.96
CA CYS A 167 -0.19 2.64 15.30
C CYS A 167 -1.05 1.75 16.22
N ALA A 168 -1.06 2.07 17.52
CA ALA A 168 -1.82 1.33 18.52
C ALA A 168 -3.35 1.42 18.31
N ASP A 169 -3.84 2.56 17.83
CA ASP A 169 -5.27 2.73 17.56
C ASP A 169 -5.76 1.78 16.47
N GLU A 170 -4.94 1.55 15.45
CA GLU A 170 -5.24 0.59 14.39
C GLU A 170 -5.35 -0.84 14.94
N VAL A 171 -4.53 -1.22 15.93
CA VAL A 171 -4.63 -2.53 16.60
C VAL A 171 -5.97 -2.71 17.28
N THR A 172 -6.49 -1.67 17.92
CA THR A 172 -7.81 -1.70 18.56
C THR A 172 -8.93 -1.94 17.54
N GLU A 173 -8.87 -1.29 16.39
CA GLU A 173 -9.82 -1.50 15.29
C GLU A 173 -9.70 -2.93 14.71
N LEU A 174 -8.49 -3.42 14.49
CA LEU A 174 -8.24 -4.78 14.00
C LEU A 174 -8.77 -5.85 14.95
N ARG A 175 -8.59 -5.67 16.26
CA ARG A 175 -9.19 -6.54 17.30
C ARG A 175 -10.70 -6.57 17.22
N ALA A 176 -11.34 -5.40 17.09
CA ALA A 176 -12.79 -5.30 16.94
C ALA A 176 -13.29 -5.99 15.66
N MET A 177 -12.47 -6.07 14.62
CA MET A 177 -12.74 -6.83 13.39
C MET A 177 -12.48 -8.34 13.56
N GLY A 178 -11.97 -8.79 14.71
CA GLY A 178 -11.67 -10.19 15.02
C GLY A 178 -10.38 -10.69 14.38
N VAL A 179 -9.41 -9.81 14.16
CA VAL A 179 -8.05 -10.20 13.76
C VAL A 179 -7.32 -10.71 15.00
N PRO A 180 -6.69 -11.92 14.96
CA PRO A 180 -5.97 -12.46 16.10
C PRO A 180 -4.75 -11.63 16.48
N ASP A 181 -4.58 -11.30 17.76
CA ASP A 181 -3.48 -10.45 18.27
C ASP A 181 -2.10 -10.96 17.86
N HIS A 182 -1.89 -12.28 17.88
CA HIS A 182 -0.59 -12.89 17.53
C HIS A 182 -0.20 -12.69 16.05
N ARG A 183 -1.10 -12.22 15.21
CA ARG A 183 -0.84 -11.87 13.80
C ARG A 183 -0.61 -10.39 13.58
N VAL A 184 -0.84 -9.55 14.59
CA VAL A 184 -0.71 -8.10 14.45
C VAL A 184 0.60 -7.63 15.04
N SER A 185 1.37 -6.90 14.25
CA SER A 185 2.59 -6.22 14.69
C SER A 185 2.48 -4.73 14.45
N ILE A 186 2.94 -3.91 15.40
CA ILE A 186 2.97 -2.46 15.23
C ILE A 186 4.32 -2.08 14.62
N VAL A 187 4.28 -1.50 13.43
CA VAL A 187 5.45 -0.92 12.76
C VAL A 187 5.08 0.51 12.36
N PRO A 188 5.49 1.51 13.13
CA PRO A 188 5.22 2.91 12.79
C PRO A 188 5.80 3.31 11.45
N CYS A 189 5.13 4.22 10.75
CA CYS A 189 5.67 4.79 9.53
C CYS A 189 6.98 5.53 9.82
N GLY A 190 7.96 5.34 8.95
CA GLY A 190 9.23 6.06 9.00
C GLY A 190 9.12 7.47 8.43
N VAL A 191 10.16 8.25 8.65
CA VAL A 191 10.36 9.57 8.05
C VAL A 191 11.77 9.65 7.45
N ASP A 192 11.91 10.25 6.29
CA ASP A 192 13.22 10.53 5.69
C ASP A 192 13.95 11.63 6.47
N LEU A 193 14.95 11.23 7.27
CA LEU A 193 15.76 12.13 8.09
C LEU A 193 16.71 12.99 7.26
N GLY A 194 17.02 12.61 6.02
CA GLY A 194 17.78 13.44 5.08
C GLY A 194 16.95 14.61 4.56
N HIS A 195 15.66 14.39 4.34
CA HIS A 195 14.70 15.39 3.89
C HIS A 195 14.14 16.22 5.06
N PHE A 196 13.70 15.57 6.13
CA PHE A 196 13.15 16.20 7.33
C PHE A 196 14.23 16.31 8.41
N THR A 197 15.06 17.36 8.31
CA THR A 197 16.08 17.62 9.33
C THR A 197 15.51 18.47 10.48
N PRO A 198 15.89 18.21 11.75
CA PRO A 198 15.45 18.99 12.90
C PRO A 198 16.10 20.38 12.97
N LYS A 199 16.80 20.83 11.93
CA LYS A 199 17.33 22.20 11.86
C LYS A 199 16.16 23.18 11.79
N ALA A 200 15.69 23.61 12.95
CA ALA A 200 14.77 24.73 13.07
C ALA A 200 15.40 25.92 12.30
N ARG A 201 14.72 26.41 11.27
CA ARG A 201 14.99 27.75 10.76
C ARG A 201 14.92 28.67 11.97
N ARG A 202 16.06 29.26 12.38
CA ARG A 202 16.04 30.39 13.30
C ARG A 202 15.13 31.43 12.64
N ARG A 203 13.90 31.59 13.15
CA ARG A 203 13.07 32.74 12.80
C ARG A 203 13.91 33.95 13.13
N GLY A 204 14.29 34.70 12.11
CA GLY A 204 14.99 35.96 12.29
C GLY A 204 14.21 36.76 13.34
N ARG A 205 14.89 37.23 14.37
CA ARG A 205 14.32 38.16 15.34
C ARG A 205 13.71 39.29 14.52
N ALA A 206 12.39 39.46 14.65
CA ALA A 206 11.74 40.65 14.18
C ALA A 206 12.49 41.83 14.82
N ARG A 207 13.02 42.76 14.02
CA ARG A 207 13.59 44.02 14.50
C ARG A 207 12.47 44.73 15.23
N PRO A 208 12.68 45.20 16.46
CA PRO A 208 11.70 46.06 17.08
C PRO A 208 11.54 47.31 16.21
N CYS A 209 10.30 47.66 15.82
CA CYS A 209 9.97 48.95 15.28
C CYS A 209 10.36 49.98 16.33
N GLY A 210 11.40 50.79 16.04
CA GLY A 210 11.70 52.00 16.80
C GLY A 210 10.61 53.03 16.53
N CYS A 211 10.02 53.55 17.61
CA CYS A 211 9.26 54.77 17.60
C CYS A 211 10.17 55.96 17.41
#